data_9310ecbdc394c47e20191b7cc85437a0
#
_entry.id   9310ecbdc394c47e20191b7cc85437a0
#
_cell.length_a   1.000
_cell.length_b   1.000
_cell.length_c   1.000
_cell.angle_alpha   90.00
_cell.angle_beta   90.00
_cell.angle_gamma   90.00
#
_symmetry.space_group_name_H-M   'P 1'
#
loop_
_entity.id
_entity.type
_entity.pdbx_description
1 polymer ?
#
loop_
_entity_poly.entity_id
_entity_poly.type
_entity_poly.pdbx_seq_one_letter_code
_entity_poly.pdbx_strand_id
1 'polypeptide(L)' 'MNTNAKIDALQLMLTDLRTRNESIRHKAAFRGCQPEFQSLVTTLIDQLETQLKEEKKVHREKSTSNG' A
#
# COMPACT_ATOMS: atom_id res chain seq x y z
N MET A 1 -5.98 -17.99 11.06
CA MET A 1 -7.05 -17.24 10.53
C MET A 1 -6.82 -15.76 10.54
N ASN A 2 -6.61 -15.19 11.68
CA ASN A 2 -6.49 -13.75 11.74
C ASN A 2 -5.16 -13.20 11.27
N THR A 3 -4.20 -14.06 11.09
CA THR A 3 -2.89 -13.65 10.61
C THR A 3 -2.95 -13.01 9.23
N ASN A 4 -3.93 -13.40 8.42
CA ASN A 4 -4.06 -12.88 7.08
C ASN A 4 -4.87 -11.59 7.00
N ALA A 5 -5.58 -11.27 8.07
CA ALA A 5 -6.43 -10.08 8.07
C ALA A 5 -5.62 -8.82 7.86
N LYS A 6 -4.45 -8.76 8.47
CA LYS A 6 -3.56 -7.62 8.35
C LYS A 6 -3.04 -7.48 6.92
N ILE A 7 -2.64 -8.59 6.35
CA ILE A 7 -2.14 -8.61 4.97
C ILE A 7 -3.24 -8.19 4.01
N ASP A 8 -4.43 -8.73 4.20
CA ASP A 8 -5.57 -8.39 3.35
C ASP A 8 -5.91 -6.90 3.45
N ALA A 9 -5.88 -6.38 4.67
CA ALA A 9 -6.16 -4.96 4.88
C ALA A 9 -5.13 -4.09 4.19
N LEU A 10 -3.86 -4.46 4.30
CA LEU A 10 -2.79 -3.70 3.65
C LEU A 10 -2.92 -3.73 2.15
N GLN A 11 -3.25 -4.89 1.60
CA GLN A 11 -3.44 -5.02 0.15
C GLN A 11 -4.60 -4.18 -0.34
N LEU A 12 -5.69 -4.18 0.43
CA LEU A 12 -6.86 -3.38 0.09
C LEU A 12 -6.54 -1.90 0.11
N MET A 13 -5.86 -1.45 1.16
CA MET A 13 -5.48 -0.05 1.29
C MET A 13 -4.57 0.36 0.14
N LEU A 14 -3.62 -0.49 -0.19
CA LEU A 14 -2.67 -0.22 -1.25
C LEU A 14 -3.37 -0.11 -2.61
N THR A 15 -4.26 -1.06 -2.89
CA THR A 15 -5.01 -1.06 -4.13
C THR A 15 -5.90 0.17 -4.23
N ASP A 16 -6.58 0.49 -3.14
CA ASP A 16 -7.46 1.65 -3.10
C ASP A 16 -6.67 2.95 -3.34
N LEU A 17 -5.54 3.07 -2.68
CA LEU A 17 -4.71 4.25 -2.80
C LEU A 17 -4.19 4.42 -4.23
N ARG A 18 -3.76 3.33 -4.85
CA ARG A 18 -3.29 3.37 -6.22
C ARG A 18 -4.40 3.76 -7.19
N THR A 19 -5.57 3.19 -6.99
CA THR A 19 -6.72 3.48 -7.85
C THR A 19 -7.12 4.94 -7.73
N ARG A 20 -7.20 5.44 -6.51
CA ARG A 20 -7.56 6.84 -6.27
C ARG A 20 -6.52 7.78 -6.83
N ASN A 21 -5.26 7.44 -6.68
CA ASN A 21 -4.18 8.25 -7.20
C ASN A 21 -4.29 8.37 -8.72
N GLU A 22 -4.54 7.25 -9.39
CA GLU A 22 -4.73 7.24 -10.83
C GLU A 22 -5.88 8.16 -11.25
N SER A 23 -6.99 8.04 -10.55
CA SER A 23 -8.17 8.84 -10.84
C SER A 23 -7.92 10.32 -10.66
N ILE A 24 -7.26 10.68 -9.56
CA ILE A 24 -7.00 12.07 -9.22
C ILE A 24 -5.99 12.71 -10.17
N ARG A 25 -5.03 11.95 -10.62
CA ARG A 25 -3.98 12.45 -11.52
C ARG A 25 -4.53 13.09 -12.78
N HIS A 26 -5.71 12.64 -13.20
CA HIS A 26 -6.32 13.15 -14.43
C HIS A 26 -7.17 14.39 -14.21
N LYS A 27 -7.34 14.81 -12.98
CA LYS A 27 -8.16 15.98 -12.69
C LYS A 27 -7.37 17.26 -12.91
N ALA A 28 -8.02 18.23 -13.53
CA ALA A 28 -7.36 19.49 -13.85
C ALA A 28 -6.83 20.21 -12.62
N ALA A 29 -7.61 20.16 -11.53
CA ALA A 29 -7.23 20.82 -10.29
C ALA A 29 -5.93 20.25 -9.71
N PHE A 30 -5.69 18.96 -9.93
CA PHE A 30 -4.50 18.31 -9.41
C PHE A 30 -3.24 18.66 -10.19
N ARG A 31 -3.39 19.03 -11.46
CA ARG A 31 -2.24 19.28 -12.33
C ARG A 31 -1.33 20.39 -11.81
N GLY A 32 -1.93 21.40 -11.17
CA GLY A 32 -1.18 22.53 -10.67
C GLY A 32 -0.27 22.20 -9.50
N CYS A 33 -0.61 21.17 -8.74
CA CYS A 33 0.18 20.82 -7.56
C CYS A 33 0.66 19.36 -7.62
N GLN A 34 0.66 18.81 -8.81
CA GLN A 34 1.00 17.42 -9.02
C GLN A 34 2.34 16.99 -8.44
N PRO A 35 3.44 17.75 -8.61
CA PRO A 35 4.72 17.29 -8.10
C PRO A 35 4.73 17.08 -6.58
N GLU A 36 4.10 17.99 -5.85
CA GLU A 36 4.07 17.89 -4.39
C GLU A 36 3.23 16.71 -3.92
N PHE A 37 2.00 16.61 -4.46
CA PHE A 37 1.12 15.52 -4.06
C PHE A 37 1.60 14.18 -4.56
N GLN A 38 2.21 14.16 -5.75
CA GLN A 38 2.76 12.93 -6.28
C GLN A 38 3.83 12.38 -5.36
N SER A 39 4.68 13.24 -4.85
CA SER A 39 5.74 12.84 -3.94
C SER A 39 5.17 12.26 -2.65
N LEU A 40 4.15 12.90 -2.09
CA LEU A 40 3.50 12.43 -0.87
C LEU A 40 2.84 11.07 -1.08
N VAL A 41 2.13 10.93 -2.18
CA VAL A 41 1.43 9.68 -2.47
C VAL A 41 2.43 8.55 -2.72
N THR A 42 3.50 8.84 -3.43
CA THR A 42 4.53 7.83 -3.68
C THR A 42 5.13 7.34 -2.37
N THR A 43 5.40 8.27 -1.45
CA THR A 43 5.94 7.90 -0.14
C THR A 43 4.95 7.01 0.62
N LEU A 44 3.67 7.35 0.60
CA LEU A 44 2.66 6.53 1.26
C LEU A 44 2.56 5.13 0.67
N ILE A 45 2.59 5.06 -0.65
CA ILE A 45 2.54 3.76 -1.34
C ILE A 45 3.76 2.93 -0.96
N ASP A 46 4.93 3.53 -0.95
CA ASP A 46 6.16 2.83 -0.57
C ASP A 46 6.08 2.30 0.85
N GLN A 47 5.57 3.10 1.76
CA GLN A 47 5.42 2.69 3.15
C GLN A 47 4.48 1.51 3.29
N LEU A 48 3.35 1.56 2.57
CA LEU A 48 2.39 0.47 2.61
C LEU A 48 2.97 -0.81 1.98
N GLU A 49 3.71 -0.66 0.90
CA GLU A 49 4.35 -1.82 0.27
C GLU A 49 5.38 -2.46 1.18
N THR A 50 6.16 -1.63 1.86
CA THR A 50 7.16 -2.11 2.80
C THR A 50 6.48 -2.84 3.96
N GLN A 51 5.41 -2.26 4.49
CA GLN A 51 4.66 -2.86 5.57
C GLN A 51 4.08 -4.20 5.14
N LEU A 52 3.55 -4.25 3.94
CA LEU A 52 2.98 -5.48 3.39
C LEU A 52 4.02 -6.58 3.26
N LYS A 53 5.20 -6.21 2.77
CA LYS A 53 6.31 -7.17 2.66
C LYS A 53 6.71 -7.71 4.01
N GLU A 54 6.77 -6.83 5.01
CA GLU A 54 7.14 -7.23 6.36
C GLU A 54 6.13 -8.20 6.94
N GLU A 55 4.85 -7.91 6.75
CA GLU A 55 3.80 -8.78 7.28
C GLU A 55 3.81 -10.14 6.60
N LYS A 56 4.01 -10.15 5.30
CA LYS A 56 4.09 -11.41 4.56
C LYS A 56 5.28 -12.24 4.99
N LYS A 57 6.40 -11.58 5.24
CA LYS A 57 7.60 -12.25 5.69
C LYS A 57 7.40 -12.88 7.07
N VAL A 58 6.83 -12.12 7.99
CA VAL A 58 6.57 -12.61 9.34
C VAL A 58 5.62 -13.80 9.30
N HIS A 59 4.58 -13.70 8.50
CA HIS A 59 3.61 -14.77 8.35
C HIS A 59 4.26 -16.03 7.80
N ARG A 60 5.09 -15.87 6.79
CA ARG A 60 5.82 -17.00 6.18
C ARG A 60 6.75 -17.65 7.18
N GLU A 61 7.50 -16.85 7.94
CA GLU A 61 8.44 -17.36 8.93
C GLU A 61 7.72 -18.12 10.02
N LYS A 62 6.59 -17.63 10.45
CA LYS A 62 5.77 -18.33 11.45
C LYS A 62 5.31 -19.66 10.94
N SER A 63 4.85 -19.69 9.71
CA SER A 63 4.38 -20.90 9.08
C SER A 63 5.50 -21.93 8.99
N THR A 64 6.68 -21.47 8.61
CA THR A 64 7.86 -22.32 8.48
C THR A 64 8.30 -22.86 9.83
N SER A 65 8.30 -22.03 10.85
CA SER A 65 8.74 -22.50 12.17
C SER A 65 7.78 -23.49 12.78
N ASN A 66 6.55 -23.48 12.38
CA ASN A 66 5.58 -24.46 12.85
C ASN A 66 5.65 -25.76 12.08
N GLY A 67 6.21 -25.72 10.95
CA GLY A 67 6.35 -26.91 10.13
C GLY A 67 7.62 -27.64 10.44
#